data_bcad95173fabf82496a71940d513f615
#
_entry.id   bcad95173fabf82496a71940d513f615
#
_cell.length_a   1.000
_cell.length_b   1.000
_cell.length_c   1.000
_cell.angle_alpha   90.00
_cell.angle_beta   90.00
_cell.angle_gamma   90.00
#
_symmetry.space_group_name_H-M   'P 1'
#
loop_
_entity.id
_entity.type
_entity.pdbx_description
1 polymer ?
#
loop_
_entity_poly.entity_id
_entity_poly.type
_entity_poly.pdbx_seq_one_letter_code
_entity_poly.pdbx_strand_id
1 'polypeptide(L)'
;LPRGLLAKKLKQTKKEPNPMKQLQTFLLLTATLSLAAVSAYAQAAKSSSAAGAPKSLSTPPTIASAIDREISIVEKELIDAAEAMPADKFDFSPEKLNLPGSEYKGVRTFGEQLKHVAASNYLIWSPITGEKPPDNVNDGKGPDNMKSKADIIKYLKESFAFGHKAVATLNSSNLVQPITSSSGRPTTRLFLATFAPAHCFDHYGQLVEYLRMNGIVPPASRGK
;
A
#
# COMPACT_ATOMS: atom_id res chain seq x y z
N LEU A 1 -20.54 -84.17 46.11
CA LEU A 1 -20.96 -84.57 44.75
C LEU A 1 -21.98 -83.57 44.15
N PRO A 2 -22.10 -83.30 42.87
CA PRO A 2 -21.15 -83.46 41.79
C PRO A 2 -21.14 -82.28 40.75
N ARG A 3 -20.20 -82.36 39.81
CA ARG A 3 -20.20 -82.01 38.36
C ARG A 3 -20.58 -80.59 37.96
N GLY A 4 -19.67 -79.82 37.54
CA GLY A 4 -18.94 -79.80 36.26
C GLY A 4 -19.78 -79.45 35.05
N LEU A 5 -19.80 -78.18 34.62
CA LEU A 5 -20.16 -77.83 33.24
C LEU A 5 -19.07 -76.88 32.65
N LEU A 6 -18.26 -77.46 31.74
CA LEU A 6 -17.30 -76.78 30.92
C LEU A 6 -18.10 -75.89 29.96
N ALA A 7 -17.98 -74.57 30.10
CA ALA A 7 -18.36 -73.63 29.06
C ALA A 7 -17.20 -73.42 28.06
N LYS A 8 -17.33 -74.00 26.87
CA LYS A 8 -16.41 -73.72 25.72
C LYS A 8 -16.56 -72.26 25.28
N LYS A 9 -15.59 -71.43 25.60
CA LYS A 9 -15.42 -70.09 24.99
C LYS A 9 -15.06 -70.27 23.51
N LEU A 10 -15.97 -69.97 22.62
CA LEU A 10 -15.70 -69.77 21.21
C LEU A 10 -14.82 -68.48 21.06
N LYS A 11 -13.58 -68.65 20.65
CA LYS A 11 -12.77 -67.55 20.19
C LYS A 11 -13.28 -67.09 18.82
N GLN A 12 -14.02 -66.01 18.78
CA GLN A 12 -14.25 -65.29 17.55
C GLN A 12 -12.92 -64.60 17.15
N THR A 13 -12.26 -65.10 16.11
CA THR A 13 -11.13 -64.43 15.48
C THR A 13 -11.68 -63.26 14.66
N LYS A 14 -11.51 -62.05 15.17
CA LYS A 14 -11.73 -60.81 14.42
C LYS A 14 -10.76 -60.81 13.25
N LYS A 15 -11.27 -60.97 12.03
CA LYS A 15 -10.49 -60.92 10.80
C LYS A 15 -10.05 -59.44 10.63
N GLU A 16 -8.77 -59.14 10.77
CA GLU A 16 -8.27 -57.82 10.54
C GLU A 16 -8.45 -57.41 9.05
N PRO A 17 -8.84 -56.20 8.77
CA PRO A 17 -9.05 -55.74 7.41
C PRO A 17 -7.73 -55.66 6.67
N ASN A 18 -7.71 -56.17 5.46
CA ASN A 18 -6.52 -56.22 4.60
C ASN A 18 -6.00 -54.80 4.30
N PRO A 19 -4.76 -54.44 4.69
CA PRO A 19 -4.22 -53.08 4.58
C PRO A 19 -4.18 -52.58 3.14
N MET A 20 -4.05 -53.49 2.16
CA MET A 20 -4.07 -53.11 0.73
C MET A 20 -5.46 -52.64 0.27
N LYS A 21 -6.53 -53.24 0.79
CA LYS A 21 -7.92 -52.84 0.47
C LYS A 21 -8.27 -51.49 1.13
N GLN A 22 -7.78 -51.22 2.34
CA GLN A 22 -7.96 -49.94 2.99
C GLN A 22 -7.23 -48.81 2.25
N LEU A 23 -6.01 -49.08 1.74
CA LEU A 23 -5.24 -48.10 0.95
C LEU A 23 -5.92 -47.78 -0.37
N GLN A 24 -6.48 -48.77 -1.06
CA GLN A 24 -7.23 -48.57 -2.30
C GLN A 24 -8.51 -47.76 -2.10
N THR A 25 -9.24 -48.02 -0.99
CA THR A 25 -10.45 -47.26 -0.66
C THR A 25 -10.11 -45.79 -0.29
N PHE A 26 -9.01 -45.57 0.42
CA PHE A 26 -8.52 -44.22 0.74
C PHE A 26 -8.10 -43.44 -0.51
N LEU A 27 -7.39 -44.08 -1.45
CA LEU A 27 -6.98 -43.48 -2.71
C LEU A 27 -8.16 -43.12 -3.63
N LEU A 28 -9.20 -43.95 -3.67
CA LEU A 28 -10.44 -43.69 -4.42
C LEU A 28 -11.26 -42.55 -3.79
N LEU A 29 -11.34 -42.47 -2.45
CA LEU A 29 -12.04 -41.36 -1.77
C LEU A 29 -11.34 -40.02 -1.95
N THR A 30 -9.99 -39.97 -1.93
CA THR A 30 -9.23 -38.75 -2.15
C THR A 30 -9.30 -38.26 -3.59
N ALA A 31 -9.34 -39.17 -4.57
CA ALA A 31 -9.49 -38.83 -5.98
C ALA A 31 -10.86 -38.22 -6.29
N THR A 32 -11.96 -38.78 -5.71
CA THR A 32 -13.31 -38.24 -5.90
C THR A 32 -13.50 -36.88 -5.21
N LEU A 33 -12.90 -36.66 -4.04
CA LEU A 33 -12.95 -35.37 -3.34
C LEU A 33 -12.20 -34.28 -4.11
N SER A 34 -11.07 -34.63 -4.73
CA SER A 34 -10.28 -33.71 -5.54
C SER A 34 -11.02 -33.27 -6.81
N LEU A 35 -11.75 -34.16 -7.47
CA LEU A 35 -12.56 -33.82 -8.66
C LEU A 35 -13.77 -32.94 -8.31
N ALA A 36 -14.40 -33.14 -7.16
CA ALA A 36 -15.50 -32.31 -6.69
C ALA A 36 -15.04 -30.88 -6.32
N ALA A 37 -13.84 -30.75 -5.74
CA ALA A 37 -13.26 -29.45 -5.40
C ALA A 37 -12.93 -28.63 -6.66
N VAL A 38 -12.37 -29.27 -7.70
CA VAL A 38 -12.07 -28.58 -8.97
C VAL A 38 -13.34 -28.11 -9.67
N SER A 39 -14.42 -28.91 -9.63
CA SER A 39 -15.72 -28.53 -10.22
C SER A 39 -16.37 -27.37 -9.46
N ALA A 40 -16.26 -27.32 -8.12
CA ALA A 40 -16.76 -26.21 -7.31
C ALA A 40 -15.98 -24.93 -7.57
N TYR A 41 -14.65 -25.00 -7.75
CA TYR A 41 -13.83 -23.83 -8.11
C TYR A 41 -14.16 -23.29 -9.52
N ALA A 42 -14.40 -24.17 -10.49
CA ALA A 42 -14.80 -23.76 -11.83
C ALA A 42 -16.21 -23.11 -11.86
N GLN A 43 -17.10 -23.53 -10.98
CA GLN A 43 -18.47 -22.98 -10.87
C GLN A 43 -18.47 -21.64 -10.11
N ALA A 44 -17.63 -21.51 -9.08
CA ALA A 44 -17.41 -20.25 -8.36
C ALA A 44 -16.75 -19.19 -9.27
N ALA A 45 -15.81 -19.58 -10.12
CA ALA A 45 -15.20 -18.70 -11.11
C ALA A 45 -16.22 -18.22 -12.18
N LYS A 46 -17.19 -19.04 -12.58
CA LYS A 46 -18.26 -18.63 -13.50
C LYS A 46 -19.31 -17.73 -12.86
N SER A 47 -19.64 -17.90 -11.58
CA SER A 47 -20.59 -17.02 -10.89
C SER A 47 -19.97 -15.67 -10.50
N SER A 48 -18.64 -15.60 -10.30
CA SER A 48 -17.92 -14.34 -10.09
C SER A 48 -17.81 -13.49 -11.36
N SER A 49 -17.92 -14.10 -12.54
CA SER A 49 -17.88 -13.38 -13.82
C SER A 49 -19.20 -12.66 -14.19
N ALA A 50 -20.26 -12.88 -13.40
CA ALA A 50 -21.56 -12.17 -13.58
C ALA A 50 -21.65 -10.88 -12.74
N ALA A 51 -20.67 -10.57 -11.90
CA ALA A 51 -20.54 -9.26 -11.29
C ALA A 51 -20.04 -8.28 -12.36
N GLY A 52 -20.95 -7.48 -12.88
CA GLY A 52 -20.87 -6.47 -13.93
C GLY A 52 -19.53 -6.30 -14.63
N ALA A 53 -19.52 -6.47 -15.95
CA ALA A 53 -18.36 -6.11 -16.76
C ALA A 53 -17.83 -4.73 -16.31
N PRO A 54 -16.52 -4.57 -16.11
CA PRO A 54 -15.98 -3.28 -15.72
C PRO A 54 -16.48 -2.25 -16.72
N LYS A 55 -17.09 -1.14 -16.24
CA LYS A 55 -17.52 -0.03 -17.08
C LYS A 55 -16.38 0.29 -18.03
N SER A 56 -16.57 0.07 -19.32
CA SER A 56 -15.61 0.45 -20.35
C SER A 56 -15.23 1.91 -20.11
N LEU A 57 -13.95 2.17 -19.91
CA LEU A 57 -13.45 3.53 -19.87
C LEU A 57 -13.81 4.16 -21.21
N SER A 58 -14.53 5.27 -21.20
CA SER A 58 -14.96 6.00 -22.40
C SER A 58 -13.78 6.47 -23.27
N THR A 59 -12.59 6.51 -22.68
CA THR A 59 -11.32 6.82 -23.33
C THR A 59 -10.27 5.84 -22.85
N PRO A 60 -9.44 5.27 -23.75
CA PRO A 60 -8.32 4.40 -23.34
C PRO A 60 -7.40 5.15 -22.37
N PRO A 61 -6.95 4.50 -21.28
CA PRO A 61 -6.02 5.12 -20.35
C PRO A 61 -4.68 5.43 -21.05
N THR A 62 -4.14 6.59 -20.76
CA THR A 62 -2.79 6.99 -21.16
C THR A 62 -1.84 6.79 -19.98
N ILE A 63 -0.51 6.79 -20.25
CA ILE A 63 0.49 6.76 -19.18
C ILE A 63 0.31 7.95 -18.23
N ALA A 64 0.08 9.14 -18.81
CA ALA A 64 -0.20 10.34 -18.01
C ALA A 64 -1.40 10.14 -17.10
N SER A 65 -2.55 9.65 -17.61
CA SER A 65 -3.75 9.45 -16.80
C SER A 65 -3.60 8.35 -15.74
N ALA A 66 -2.78 7.33 -16.00
CA ALA A 66 -2.50 6.28 -15.01
C ALA A 66 -1.68 6.82 -13.83
N ILE A 67 -0.62 7.58 -14.12
CA ILE A 67 0.22 8.21 -13.10
C ILE A 67 -0.56 9.30 -12.35
N ASP A 68 -1.36 10.11 -13.05
CA ASP A 68 -2.21 11.14 -12.47
C ASP A 68 -3.21 10.57 -11.44
N ARG A 69 -3.77 9.40 -11.75
CA ARG A 69 -4.62 8.68 -10.81
C ARG A 69 -3.86 8.23 -9.56
N GLU A 70 -2.63 7.75 -9.70
CA GLU A 70 -1.79 7.34 -8.57
C GLU A 70 -1.45 8.55 -7.68
N ILE A 71 -1.08 9.68 -8.29
CA ILE A 71 -0.86 10.95 -7.59
C ILE A 71 -2.13 11.36 -6.84
N SER A 72 -3.30 11.33 -7.48
CA SER A 72 -4.56 11.72 -6.85
C SER A 72 -4.90 10.87 -5.62
N ILE A 73 -4.54 9.58 -5.63
CA ILE A 73 -4.75 8.68 -4.49
C ILE A 73 -3.86 9.11 -3.33
N VAL A 74 -2.56 9.24 -3.55
CA VAL A 74 -1.62 9.57 -2.48
C VAL A 74 -1.78 11.01 -1.98
N GLU A 75 -2.15 11.95 -2.86
CA GLU A 75 -2.51 13.31 -2.48
C GLU A 75 -3.66 13.31 -1.46
N LYS A 76 -4.75 12.62 -1.81
CA LYS A 76 -5.89 12.52 -0.90
C LYS A 76 -5.51 11.92 0.44
N GLU A 77 -4.74 10.85 0.46
CA GLU A 77 -4.33 10.17 1.68
C GLU A 77 -3.43 11.04 2.56
N LEU A 78 -2.49 11.77 1.96
CA LEU A 78 -1.60 12.69 2.68
C LEU A 78 -2.35 13.91 3.22
N ILE A 79 -3.27 14.49 2.44
CA ILE A 79 -4.08 15.62 2.88
C ILE A 79 -5.02 15.19 4.01
N ASP A 80 -5.70 14.05 3.86
CA ASP A 80 -6.58 13.52 4.90
C ASP A 80 -5.81 13.23 6.20
N ALA A 81 -4.59 12.69 6.11
CA ALA A 81 -3.73 12.45 7.27
C ALA A 81 -3.32 13.78 7.92
N ALA A 82 -2.95 14.79 7.14
CA ALA A 82 -2.58 16.11 7.61
C ALA A 82 -3.76 16.82 8.32
N GLU A 83 -4.96 16.71 7.73
CA GLU A 83 -6.18 17.28 8.33
C GLU A 83 -6.58 16.56 9.64
N ALA A 84 -6.32 15.25 9.74
CA ALA A 84 -6.64 14.47 10.93
C ALA A 84 -5.75 14.79 12.14
N MET A 85 -4.50 15.21 11.94
CA MET A 85 -3.58 15.55 13.03
C MET A 85 -3.96 16.92 13.63
N PRO A 86 -4.18 17.03 14.95
CA PRO A 86 -4.38 18.32 15.60
C PRO A 86 -3.20 19.28 15.41
N ALA A 87 -3.47 20.58 15.34
CA ALA A 87 -2.45 21.58 15.04
C ALA A 87 -1.32 21.61 16.10
N ASP A 88 -1.67 21.42 17.36
CA ASP A 88 -0.74 21.36 18.50
C ASP A 88 0.16 20.11 18.50
N LYS A 89 -0.12 19.15 17.60
CA LYS A 89 0.66 17.91 17.42
C LYS A 89 1.48 17.87 16.12
N PHE A 90 1.53 18.96 15.38
CA PHE A 90 2.35 19.02 14.17
C PHE A 90 3.86 18.96 14.45
N ASP A 91 4.29 19.27 15.65
CA ASP A 91 5.66 19.15 16.13
C ASP A 91 5.96 17.77 16.76
N PHE A 92 5.01 16.83 16.73
CA PHE A 92 5.22 15.47 17.22
C PHE A 92 6.20 14.70 16.35
N SER A 93 7.14 14.00 17.02
CA SER A 93 7.94 12.93 16.45
C SER A 93 8.01 11.75 17.41
N PRO A 94 8.33 10.52 16.97
CA PRO A 94 8.52 9.36 17.85
C PRO A 94 9.56 9.56 18.96
N GLU A 95 10.52 10.46 18.78
CA GLU A 95 11.50 10.85 19.80
C GLU A 95 10.83 11.29 21.11
N LYS A 96 9.68 11.99 21.02
CA LYS A 96 8.93 12.46 22.19
C LYS A 96 8.34 11.34 23.07
N LEU A 97 8.28 10.11 22.56
CA LEU A 97 7.76 8.97 23.32
C LEU A 97 8.78 8.37 24.27
N ASN A 98 10.07 8.69 24.12
CA ASN A 98 11.16 8.17 24.94
C ASN A 98 11.12 6.63 25.13
N LEU A 99 10.87 5.89 24.04
CA LEU A 99 10.71 4.44 24.08
C LEU A 99 12.05 3.78 24.42
N PRO A 100 12.12 2.94 25.46
CA PRO A 100 13.38 2.26 25.83
C PRO A 100 13.93 1.38 24.70
N GLY A 101 15.22 1.54 24.40
CA GLY A 101 15.89 0.74 23.36
C GLY A 101 15.62 1.18 21.93
N SER A 102 14.89 2.28 21.71
CA SER A 102 14.67 2.86 20.38
C SER A 102 15.60 4.03 20.10
N GLU A 103 15.91 4.26 18.83
CA GLU A 103 16.72 5.39 18.38
C GLU A 103 15.90 6.25 17.40
N TYR A 104 15.23 7.25 17.92
CA TYR A 104 14.42 8.21 17.15
C TYR A 104 14.99 9.64 17.14
N LYS A 105 16.23 9.79 17.62
CA LYS A 105 16.84 11.11 17.66
C LYS A 105 16.97 11.72 16.27
N GLY A 106 16.44 12.94 16.12
CA GLY A 106 16.56 13.71 14.88
C GLY A 106 15.65 13.26 13.73
N VAL A 107 14.69 12.36 13.97
CA VAL A 107 13.66 12.07 12.97
C VAL A 107 12.75 13.28 12.79
N ARG A 108 12.24 13.46 11.57
CA ARG A 108 11.34 14.59 11.25
C ARG A 108 10.08 14.53 12.10
N THR A 109 9.60 15.70 12.53
CA THR A 109 8.27 15.85 13.09
C THR A 109 7.19 15.63 12.02
N PHE A 110 5.93 15.47 12.44
CA PHE A 110 4.80 15.30 11.53
C PHE A 110 4.72 16.44 10.49
N GLY A 111 4.81 17.70 10.94
CA GLY A 111 4.81 18.84 10.04
C GLY A 111 6.03 18.91 9.13
N GLU A 112 7.20 18.51 9.62
CA GLU A 112 8.43 18.45 8.81
C GLU A 112 8.36 17.35 7.75
N GLN A 113 7.71 16.21 8.02
CA GLN A 113 7.44 15.18 7.01
C GLN A 113 6.60 15.75 5.86
N LEU A 114 5.51 16.44 6.17
CA LEU A 114 4.64 17.05 5.16
C LEU A 114 5.36 18.13 4.32
N LYS A 115 6.17 18.97 4.96
CA LYS A 115 7.00 19.97 4.27
C LYS A 115 8.03 19.31 3.36
N HIS A 116 8.64 18.23 3.83
CA HIS A 116 9.58 17.44 3.04
C HIS A 116 8.93 16.82 1.82
N VAL A 117 7.75 16.21 1.96
CA VAL A 117 6.99 15.67 0.82
C VAL A 117 6.70 16.77 -0.21
N ALA A 118 6.20 17.91 0.23
CA ALA A 118 5.90 19.03 -0.67
C ALA A 118 7.15 19.56 -1.41
N ALA A 119 8.24 19.78 -0.68
CA ALA A 119 9.49 20.24 -1.27
C ALA A 119 10.09 19.22 -2.25
N SER A 120 10.03 17.92 -1.89
CA SER A 120 10.46 16.83 -2.77
C SER A 120 9.62 16.72 -4.02
N ASN A 121 8.31 16.92 -3.93
CA ASN A 121 7.43 16.99 -5.09
C ASN A 121 7.92 18.06 -6.07
N TYR A 122 8.18 19.28 -5.64
CA TYR A 122 8.73 20.32 -6.51
C TYR A 122 10.06 19.92 -7.15
N LEU A 123 10.99 19.34 -6.37
CA LEU A 123 12.29 18.91 -6.88
C LEU A 123 12.20 17.74 -7.88
N ILE A 124 11.25 16.83 -7.69
CA ILE A 124 11.08 15.67 -8.57
C ILE A 124 10.34 16.08 -9.86
N TRP A 125 9.32 16.94 -9.76
CA TRP A 125 8.51 17.33 -10.92
C TRP A 125 9.13 18.43 -11.79
N SER A 126 9.96 19.31 -11.23
CA SER A 126 10.60 20.41 -11.97
C SER A 126 11.38 19.96 -13.20
N PRO A 127 12.21 18.90 -13.18
CA PRO A 127 12.90 18.44 -14.38
C PRO A 127 11.98 17.90 -15.48
N ILE A 128 10.76 17.48 -15.13
CA ILE A 128 9.78 17.00 -16.11
C ILE A 128 9.20 18.16 -16.90
N THR A 129 8.86 19.26 -16.22
CA THR A 129 8.31 20.46 -16.85
C THR A 129 9.37 21.37 -17.45
N GLY A 130 10.60 21.32 -16.94
CA GLY A 130 11.65 22.30 -17.19
C GLY A 130 11.48 23.61 -16.39
N GLU A 131 10.46 23.70 -15.54
CA GLU A 131 10.26 24.84 -14.64
C GLU A 131 11.18 24.73 -13.41
N LYS A 132 11.66 25.87 -12.92
CA LYS A 132 12.42 25.89 -11.68
C LYS A 132 11.50 25.61 -10.47
N PRO A 133 11.99 24.85 -9.47
CA PRO A 133 11.27 24.74 -8.21
C PRO A 133 11.19 26.11 -7.52
N PRO A 134 10.22 26.34 -6.62
CA PRO A 134 10.21 27.53 -5.76
C PRO A 134 11.49 27.66 -4.95
N ASP A 135 11.94 28.89 -4.68
CA ASP A 135 13.20 29.14 -3.95
C ASP A 135 13.20 28.61 -2.51
N ASN A 136 12.03 28.30 -1.96
CA ASN A 136 11.84 27.86 -0.57
C ASN A 136 11.84 26.35 -0.37
N VAL A 137 12.27 25.54 -1.35
CA VAL A 137 12.33 24.06 -1.19
C VAL A 137 13.42 23.59 -0.22
N ASN A 138 14.44 24.43 0.04
CA ASN A 138 15.47 24.22 1.07
C ASN A 138 16.05 22.80 1.05
N ASP A 139 16.65 22.39 -0.08
CA ASP A 139 17.21 21.04 -0.31
C ASP A 139 16.22 19.89 0.07
N GLY A 140 14.95 20.10 -0.19
CA GLY A 140 13.90 19.12 0.10
C GLY A 140 13.38 19.13 1.54
N LYS A 141 13.81 20.05 2.39
CA LYS A 141 13.28 20.19 3.77
C LYS A 141 11.99 21.04 3.82
N GLY A 142 11.80 21.88 2.81
CA GLY A 142 10.75 22.89 2.78
C GLY A 142 11.07 24.12 3.65
N PRO A 143 10.17 25.12 3.68
CA PRO A 143 10.41 26.40 4.34
C PRO A 143 10.61 26.27 5.85
N ASP A 144 11.70 26.81 6.40
CA ASP A 144 11.99 26.75 7.84
C ASP A 144 11.01 27.59 8.69
N ASN A 145 10.55 28.70 8.14
CA ASN A 145 9.62 29.62 8.81
C ASN A 145 8.15 29.18 8.76
N MET A 146 7.81 28.14 8.00
CA MET A 146 6.45 27.63 7.89
C MET A 146 6.13 26.69 9.07
N LYS A 147 5.30 27.13 10.00
CA LYS A 147 4.99 26.40 11.23
C LYS A 147 3.49 26.08 11.37
N SER A 148 2.61 26.86 10.75
CA SER A 148 1.18 26.63 10.91
C SER A 148 0.70 25.42 10.12
N LYS A 149 -0.22 24.65 10.69
CA LYS A 149 -0.90 23.53 10.02
C LYS A 149 -1.49 23.98 8.67
N ALA A 150 -2.16 25.12 8.65
CA ALA A 150 -2.83 25.63 7.44
C ALA A 150 -1.83 25.92 6.31
N ASP A 151 -0.69 26.58 6.62
CA ASP A 151 0.33 26.89 5.62
C ASP A 151 1.02 25.63 5.10
N ILE A 152 1.30 24.67 5.98
CA ILE A 152 1.91 23.37 5.60
C ILE A 152 0.98 22.59 4.66
N ILE A 153 -0.32 22.52 4.98
CA ILE A 153 -1.31 21.85 4.12
C ILE A 153 -1.45 22.58 2.78
N LYS A 154 -1.46 23.91 2.80
CA LYS A 154 -1.50 24.72 1.58
C LYS A 154 -0.29 24.43 0.68
N TYR A 155 0.92 24.43 1.24
CA TYR A 155 2.15 24.14 0.52
C TYR A 155 2.15 22.73 -0.07
N LEU A 156 1.63 21.75 0.68
CA LEU A 156 1.46 20.37 0.21
C LEU A 156 0.50 20.31 -1.00
N LYS A 157 -0.67 20.92 -0.90
CA LYS A 157 -1.66 20.98 -2.00
C LYS A 157 -1.10 21.63 -3.26
N GLU A 158 -0.37 22.74 -3.10
CA GLU A 158 0.30 23.44 -4.22
C GLU A 158 1.34 22.56 -4.90
N SER A 159 2.10 21.77 -4.13
CA SER A 159 3.10 20.84 -4.67
C SER A 159 2.46 19.71 -5.48
N PHE A 160 1.29 19.20 -5.07
CA PHE A 160 0.53 18.22 -5.84
C PHE A 160 -0.07 18.82 -7.13
N ALA A 161 -0.62 20.03 -7.05
CA ALA A 161 -1.10 20.73 -8.24
C ALA A 161 0.03 20.91 -9.29
N PHE A 162 1.26 21.17 -8.83
CA PHE A 162 2.43 21.21 -9.71
C PHE A 162 2.73 19.82 -10.31
N GLY A 163 2.60 18.75 -9.53
CA GLY A 163 2.76 17.38 -10.00
C GLY A 163 1.75 16.99 -11.08
N HIS A 164 0.47 17.30 -10.87
CA HIS A 164 -0.59 17.08 -11.87
C HIS A 164 -0.30 17.82 -13.19
N LYS A 165 0.16 19.06 -13.11
CA LYS A 165 0.60 19.83 -14.27
C LYS A 165 1.76 19.15 -14.99
N ALA A 166 2.75 18.66 -14.25
CA ALA A 166 3.92 17.98 -14.82
C ALA A 166 3.51 16.69 -15.55
N VAL A 167 2.69 15.86 -14.92
CA VAL A 167 2.21 14.59 -15.51
C VAL A 167 1.41 14.80 -16.78
N ALA A 168 0.63 15.87 -16.88
CA ALA A 168 -0.13 16.19 -18.07
C ALA A 168 0.74 16.42 -19.33
N THR A 169 2.05 16.67 -19.17
CA THR A 169 3.01 16.81 -20.27
C THR A 169 3.56 15.49 -20.80
N LEU A 170 3.33 14.39 -20.08
CA LEU A 170 3.90 13.07 -20.40
C LEU A 170 3.18 12.41 -21.59
N ASN A 171 3.99 11.84 -22.48
CA ASN A 171 3.48 11.07 -23.62
C ASN A 171 4.52 10.02 -24.06
N SER A 172 4.14 9.12 -24.97
CA SER A 172 4.99 8.02 -25.42
C SER A 172 6.32 8.49 -26.06
N SER A 173 6.37 9.70 -26.61
CA SER A 173 7.58 10.20 -27.28
C SER A 173 8.62 10.80 -26.31
N ASN A 174 8.21 11.22 -25.09
CA ASN A 174 9.11 11.90 -24.15
C ASN A 174 9.45 11.11 -22.88
N LEU A 175 8.71 10.05 -22.56
CA LEU A 175 8.82 9.30 -21.30
C LEU A 175 10.22 8.82 -20.97
N VAL A 176 10.88 8.20 -21.95
CA VAL A 176 12.21 7.56 -21.75
C VAL A 176 13.36 8.41 -22.28
N GLN A 177 13.08 9.60 -22.77
CA GLN A 177 14.14 10.53 -23.18
C GLN A 177 14.98 10.93 -21.97
N PRO A 178 16.32 10.92 -22.08
CA PRO A 178 17.20 11.37 -21.01
C PRO A 178 16.94 12.83 -20.63
N ILE A 179 16.86 13.07 -19.31
CA ILE A 179 16.83 14.39 -18.70
C ILE A 179 17.77 14.42 -17.51
N THR A 180 18.00 15.59 -16.94
CA THR A 180 18.80 15.74 -15.73
C THR A 180 17.88 16.02 -14.55
N SER A 181 18.02 15.26 -13.46
CA SER A 181 17.28 15.48 -12.20
C SER A 181 17.73 16.78 -11.51
N SER A 182 16.96 17.27 -10.55
CA SER A 182 17.33 18.42 -9.71
C SER A 182 18.65 18.23 -8.95
N SER A 183 19.08 16.98 -8.72
CA SER A 183 20.39 16.67 -8.12
C SER A 183 21.54 16.57 -9.14
N GLY A 184 21.31 16.93 -10.41
CA GLY A 184 22.31 16.88 -11.48
C GLY A 184 22.58 15.47 -12.06
N ARG A 185 21.79 14.44 -11.71
CA ARG A 185 21.99 13.06 -12.19
C ARG A 185 21.19 12.79 -13.46
N PRO A 186 21.75 12.05 -14.43
CA PRO A 186 20.98 11.56 -15.57
C PRO A 186 19.79 10.71 -15.11
N THR A 187 18.64 10.90 -15.73
CA THR A 187 17.39 10.19 -15.42
C THR A 187 16.44 10.23 -16.61
N THR A 188 15.20 9.77 -16.43
CA THR A 188 14.11 9.89 -17.41
C THR A 188 12.86 10.48 -16.76
N ARG A 189 11.96 11.03 -17.59
CA ARG A 189 10.65 11.49 -17.09
C ARG A 189 9.86 10.36 -16.46
N LEU A 190 9.90 9.16 -17.05
CA LEU A 190 9.20 8.01 -16.50
C LEU A 190 9.68 7.67 -15.09
N PHE A 191 11.01 7.59 -14.87
CA PHE A 191 11.54 7.30 -13.54
C PHE A 191 11.07 8.34 -12.51
N LEU A 192 11.19 9.63 -12.81
CA LEU A 192 10.75 10.68 -11.88
C LEU A 192 9.25 10.62 -11.62
N ALA A 193 8.44 10.39 -12.66
CA ALA A 193 6.99 10.33 -12.56
C ALA A 193 6.48 9.15 -11.72
N THR A 194 7.18 8.01 -11.74
CA THR A 194 6.84 6.85 -10.89
C THR A 194 7.48 6.95 -9.51
N PHE A 195 8.63 7.58 -9.40
CA PHE A 195 9.31 7.77 -8.11
C PHE A 195 8.57 8.75 -7.20
N ALA A 196 7.97 9.82 -7.74
CA ALA A 196 7.26 10.81 -6.94
C ALA A 196 6.12 10.20 -6.09
N PRO A 197 5.13 9.47 -6.65
CA PRO A 197 4.10 8.83 -5.84
C PRO A 197 4.67 7.76 -4.90
N ALA A 198 5.68 6.99 -5.31
CA ALA A 198 6.33 6.02 -4.43
C ALA A 198 6.95 6.69 -3.18
N HIS A 199 7.65 7.80 -3.35
CA HIS A 199 8.19 8.62 -2.27
C HIS A 199 7.09 9.18 -1.37
N CYS A 200 5.99 9.63 -1.95
CA CYS A 200 4.84 10.11 -1.19
C CYS A 200 4.20 9.00 -0.34
N PHE A 201 4.05 7.77 -0.88
CA PHE A 201 3.52 6.63 -0.13
C PHE A 201 4.45 6.17 1.00
N ASP A 202 5.78 6.23 0.82
CA ASP A 202 6.73 5.95 1.90
C ASP A 202 6.50 6.90 3.09
N HIS A 203 6.41 8.20 2.84
CA HIS A 203 6.12 9.18 3.88
C HIS A 203 4.70 9.09 4.44
N TYR A 204 3.71 8.75 3.62
CA TYR A 204 2.35 8.50 4.10
C TYR A 204 2.32 7.36 5.12
N GLY A 205 3.03 6.25 4.86
CA GLY A 205 3.15 5.16 5.83
C GLY A 205 3.71 5.62 7.18
N GLN A 206 4.74 6.46 7.19
CA GLN A 206 5.31 7.04 8.41
C GLN A 206 4.29 7.96 9.13
N LEU A 207 3.57 8.80 8.40
CA LEU A 207 2.53 9.68 8.98
C LEU A 207 1.36 8.90 9.58
N VAL A 208 0.98 7.77 8.97
CA VAL A 208 -0.02 6.84 9.52
C VAL A 208 0.40 6.34 10.90
N GLU A 209 1.66 5.96 11.07
CA GLU A 209 2.17 5.53 12.38
C GLU A 209 2.20 6.70 13.37
N TYR A 210 2.56 7.91 12.94
CA TYR A 210 2.52 9.08 13.83
C TYR A 210 1.10 9.40 14.31
N LEU A 211 0.08 9.26 13.44
CA LEU A 211 -1.33 9.37 13.85
C LEU A 211 -1.66 8.34 14.93
N ARG A 212 -1.33 7.06 14.71
CA ARG A 212 -1.58 5.97 15.67
C ARG A 212 -0.89 6.18 17.01
N MET A 213 0.36 6.64 17.01
CA MET A 213 1.12 7.00 18.20
C MET A 213 0.45 8.13 19.01
N ASN A 214 -0.38 8.94 18.36
CA ASN A 214 -1.18 9.99 19.01
C ASN A 214 -2.63 9.57 19.29
N GLY A 215 -2.96 8.27 19.18
CA GLY A 215 -4.30 7.75 19.45
C GLY A 215 -5.33 8.09 18.36
N ILE A 216 -4.87 8.48 17.16
CA ILE A 216 -5.73 8.89 16.06
C ILE A 216 -5.81 7.75 15.04
N VAL A 217 -7.04 7.28 14.75
CA VAL A 217 -7.26 6.31 13.66
C VAL A 217 -7.06 7.04 12.33
N PRO A 218 -6.12 6.57 11.47
CA PRO A 218 -5.89 7.18 10.17
C PRO A 218 -7.16 7.19 9.32
N PRO A 219 -7.45 8.26 8.55
CA PRO A 219 -8.68 8.38 7.76
C PRO A 219 -8.97 7.17 6.85
N ALA A 220 -7.96 6.64 6.17
CA ALA A 220 -8.09 5.45 5.31
C ALA A 220 -8.43 4.15 6.08
N SER A 221 -8.24 4.12 7.40
CA SER A 221 -8.55 2.98 8.27
C SER A 221 -9.88 3.12 9.01
N ARG A 222 -10.61 4.21 8.82
CA ARG A 222 -11.94 4.40 9.41
C ARG A 222 -12.95 3.58 8.64
N GLY A 223 -13.83 2.85 9.37
CA GLY A 223 -14.93 2.12 8.75
C GLY A 223 -15.79 3.03 7.86
N LYS A 224 -16.19 2.50 6.72
CA LYS A 224 -17.19 3.13 5.85
C LYS A 224 -18.58 2.82 6.36
#